data_eb11d9954394a966dfd6beb408916541
#
_entry.id   eb11d9954394a966dfd6beb408916541
#
_cell.length_a   1.000
_cell.length_b   1.000
_cell.length_c   1.000
_cell.angle_alpha   90.00
_cell.angle_beta   90.00
_cell.angle_gamma   90.00
#
_symmetry.space_group_name_H-M   'P 1'
#
loop_
_entity.id
_entity.type
_entity.pdbx_description
1 polymer ?
#
loop_
_entity_poly.entity_id
_entity_poly.type
_entity_poly.pdbx_seq_one_letter_code
_entity_poly.pdbx_strand_id
1 'polypeptide(L)'
;MPGPISNRPITTPTIGAPNVPPRSFDVSQVTAQELAKLKQSSPSLAKTIEQAKTTYAAELKAGARITVTTTAANGGAPVLTLVPPGFDPKKPATVQTHYHGDVTSVAAPNGSHTGNIKEQFARDPQRVFVLPEAQGNVGGTGTNWNNVRDQAGTVTDALAGAGVSPVEGSKYVVSAHSAGGRALAAAMKPPGTLKADQLVLLDCLYESTNGPGANTAILNAVKAGGLKNVSDVVIVATGSYPADRDAAMKSAGGDKVRMEKLVPRQGLSNHEASARNHLVPKPR
;
A
#
# COMPACT_ATOMS: atom_id res chain seq x y z
N MET A 1 -28.00 -8.78 -52.01
CA MET A 1 -27.02 -7.95 -51.28
C MET A 1 -27.24 -8.13 -49.78
N PRO A 2 -26.31 -8.69 -49.02
CA PRO A 2 -26.48 -8.79 -47.58
C PRO A 2 -26.12 -7.42 -46.95
N GLY A 3 -26.98 -6.97 -46.02
CA GLY A 3 -26.82 -5.72 -45.31
C GLY A 3 -25.66 -5.73 -44.28
N PRO A 4 -25.17 -4.56 -43.85
CA PRO A 4 -24.00 -4.45 -42.99
C PRO A 4 -24.29 -5.01 -41.59
N ILE A 5 -23.39 -5.85 -41.12
CA ILE A 5 -23.38 -6.40 -39.75
C ILE A 5 -23.03 -5.25 -38.78
N SER A 6 -24.00 -4.90 -37.94
CA SER A 6 -23.86 -3.93 -36.89
C SER A 6 -22.93 -4.49 -35.78
N ASN A 7 -21.69 -4.05 -35.73
CA ASN A 7 -20.78 -4.25 -34.59
C ASN A 7 -21.23 -3.38 -33.42
N ARG A 8 -22.17 -3.86 -32.61
CA ARG A 8 -22.40 -3.31 -31.27
C ARG A 8 -21.29 -3.84 -30.34
N PRO A 9 -20.56 -2.97 -29.61
CA PRO A 9 -19.65 -3.43 -28.58
C PRO A 9 -20.45 -4.15 -27.49
N ILE A 10 -20.06 -5.39 -27.20
CA ILE A 10 -20.56 -6.15 -26.07
C ILE A 10 -19.99 -5.50 -24.83
N THR A 11 -20.75 -4.64 -24.18
CA THR A 11 -20.45 -4.17 -22.81
C THR A 11 -20.68 -5.33 -21.86
N THR A 12 -19.61 -6.00 -21.47
CA THR A 12 -19.64 -6.94 -20.36
C THR A 12 -20.07 -6.15 -19.10
N PRO A 13 -21.15 -6.54 -18.41
CA PRO A 13 -21.52 -5.86 -17.18
C PRO A 13 -20.41 -6.09 -16.17
N THR A 14 -19.73 -5.03 -15.78
CA THR A 14 -18.89 -5.02 -14.60
C THR A 14 -19.82 -5.34 -13.43
N ILE A 15 -19.67 -6.51 -12.84
CA ILE A 15 -20.37 -6.86 -11.59
C ILE A 15 -19.82 -5.89 -10.56
N GLY A 16 -20.52 -4.78 -10.35
CA GLY A 16 -20.20 -3.79 -9.34
C GLY A 16 -20.20 -4.49 -7.99
N ALA A 17 -19.08 -4.40 -7.27
CA ALA A 17 -19.09 -4.74 -5.86
C ALA A 17 -20.24 -3.97 -5.19
N PRO A 18 -20.95 -4.56 -4.20
CA PRO A 18 -22.04 -3.87 -3.53
C PRO A 18 -21.52 -2.52 -3.04
N ASN A 19 -22.30 -1.47 -3.31
CA ASN A 19 -21.94 -0.09 -2.97
C ASN A 19 -22.10 0.10 -1.45
N VAL A 20 -21.22 -0.57 -0.70
CA VAL A 20 -21.13 -0.43 0.75
C VAL A 20 -20.31 0.81 1.03
N PRO A 21 -20.88 1.84 1.66
CA PRO A 21 -20.15 3.06 1.95
C PRO A 21 -18.94 2.75 2.86
N PRO A 22 -17.83 3.48 2.71
CA PRO A 22 -16.68 3.34 3.57
C PRO A 22 -17.08 3.55 5.03
N ARG A 23 -16.55 2.69 5.92
CA ARG A 23 -16.73 2.85 7.37
C ARG A 23 -15.38 3.13 7.98
N SER A 24 -15.30 4.21 8.76
CA SER A 24 -14.05 4.64 9.40
C SER A 24 -14.21 4.72 10.91
N PHE A 25 -13.16 4.35 11.62
CA PHE A 25 -13.08 4.31 13.07
C PHE A 25 -11.83 5.06 13.51
N ASP A 26 -12.00 6.13 14.28
CA ASP A 26 -10.89 6.75 14.99
C ASP A 26 -10.44 5.79 16.11
N VAL A 27 -9.21 5.33 16.02
CA VAL A 27 -8.64 4.32 16.94
C VAL A 27 -8.67 4.81 18.39
N SER A 28 -8.50 6.11 18.63
CA SER A 28 -8.53 6.70 19.97
C SER A 28 -9.92 6.70 20.59
N GLN A 29 -10.97 6.74 19.77
CA GLN A 29 -12.36 6.90 20.19
C GLN A 29 -13.10 5.56 20.34
N VAL A 30 -12.59 4.47 19.73
CA VAL A 30 -13.27 3.17 19.81
C VAL A 30 -13.27 2.67 21.27
N THR A 31 -14.46 2.54 21.84
CA THR A 31 -14.67 2.05 23.20
C THR A 31 -14.51 0.53 23.31
N ALA A 32 -14.34 0.02 24.52
CA ALA A 32 -14.29 -1.43 24.77
C ALA A 32 -15.58 -2.14 24.33
N GLN A 33 -16.74 -1.48 24.50
CA GLN A 33 -18.03 -2.03 24.10
C GLN A 33 -18.16 -2.12 22.57
N GLU A 34 -17.76 -1.08 21.84
CA GLU A 34 -17.74 -1.08 20.38
C GLU A 34 -16.79 -2.14 19.85
N LEU A 35 -15.61 -2.25 20.44
CA LEU A 35 -14.63 -3.26 20.07
C LEU A 35 -15.16 -4.69 20.29
N ALA A 36 -15.89 -4.93 21.38
CA ALA A 36 -16.54 -6.21 21.63
C ALA A 36 -17.60 -6.56 20.56
N LYS A 37 -18.39 -5.57 20.12
CA LYS A 37 -19.35 -5.73 19.02
C LYS A 37 -18.61 -6.00 17.69
N LEU A 38 -17.52 -5.28 17.41
CA LEU A 38 -16.71 -5.49 16.20
C LEU A 38 -16.05 -6.87 16.18
N LYS A 39 -15.63 -7.42 17.32
CA LYS A 39 -15.10 -8.79 17.40
C LYS A 39 -16.09 -9.84 16.92
N GLN A 40 -17.37 -9.63 17.13
CA GLN A 40 -18.42 -10.54 16.67
C GLN A 40 -18.77 -10.34 15.19
N SER A 41 -18.87 -9.09 14.74
CA SER A 41 -19.35 -8.75 13.40
C SER A 41 -18.25 -8.62 12.34
N SER A 42 -17.03 -8.26 12.74
CA SER A 42 -15.88 -7.97 11.86
C SER A 42 -14.56 -8.24 12.58
N PRO A 43 -14.21 -9.52 12.84
CA PRO A 43 -13.04 -9.88 13.68
C PRO A 43 -11.71 -9.30 13.18
N SER A 44 -11.50 -9.25 11.85
CA SER A 44 -10.31 -8.68 11.24
C SER A 44 -10.17 -7.18 11.54
N LEU A 45 -11.27 -6.42 11.39
CA LEU A 45 -11.31 -5.00 11.71
C LEU A 45 -11.03 -4.75 13.20
N ALA A 46 -11.67 -5.51 14.07
CA ALA A 46 -11.45 -5.41 15.52
C ALA A 46 -9.99 -5.66 15.88
N LYS A 47 -9.39 -6.72 15.32
CA LYS A 47 -7.97 -7.04 15.51
C LYS A 47 -7.05 -5.91 15.05
N THR A 48 -7.29 -5.35 13.86
CA THR A 48 -6.49 -4.22 13.35
C THR A 48 -6.58 -3.01 14.28
N ILE A 49 -7.76 -2.67 14.78
CA ILE A 49 -7.96 -1.57 15.74
C ILE A 49 -7.21 -1.84 17.06
N GLU A 50 -7.30 -3.04 17.63
CA GLU A 50 -6.58 -3.40 18.86
C GLU A 50 -5.07 -3.32 18.70
N GLN A 51 -4.56 -3.87 17.61
CA GLN A 51 -3.15 -3.82 17.30
C GLN A 51 -2.68 -2.37 17.09
N ALA A 52 -3.44 -1.56 16.37
CA ALA A 52 -3.11 -0.15 16.17
C ALA A 52 -3.08 0.63 17.48
N LYS A 53 -4.04 0.40 18.40
CA LYS A 53 -4.03 1.01 19.75
C LYS A 53 -2.74 0.72 20.51
N THR A 54 -2.29 -0.53 20.48
CA THR A 54 -1.09 -0.97 21.20
C THR A 54 0.18 -0.47 20.50
N THR A 55 0.25 -0.67 19.20
CA THR A 55 1.43 -0.36 18.39
C THR A 55 1.75 1.12 18.37
N TYR A 56 0.73 1.96 18.23
CA TYR A 56 0.88 3.41 18.07
C TYR A 56 0.43 4.20 19.30
N ALA A 57 0.49 3.60 20.48
CA ALA A 57 0.05 4.23 21.73
C ALA A 57 0.80 5.55 22.04
N ALA A 58 2.10 5.58 21.78
CA ALA A 58 2.92 6.78 21.99
C ALA A 58 2.56 7.90 21.00
N GLU A 59 2.33 7.55 19.75
CA GLU A 59 1.94 8.46 18.68
C GLU A 59 0.54 9.04 18.94
N LEU A 60 -0.42 8.22 19.37
CA LEU A 60 -1.74 8.67 19.80
C LEU A 60 -1.66 9.64 20.95
N LYS A 61 -0.84 9.33 21.98
CA LYS A 61 -0.59 10.24 23.12
C LYS A 61 0.05 11.56 22.69
N ALA A 62 0.86 11.55 21.63
CA ALA A 62 1.47 12.74 21.06
C ALA A 62 0.51 13.55 20.16
N GLY A 63 -0.74 13.13 20.00
CA GLY A 63 -1.75 13.83 19.20
C GLY A 63 -1.86 13.39 17.75
N ALA A 64 -1.29 12.24 17.40
CA ALA A 64 -1.54 11.63 16.09
C ALA A 64 -3.00 11.23 15.93
N ARG A 65 -3.54 11.36 14.71
CA ARG A 65 -4.84 10.77 14.37
C ARG A 65 -4.60 9.45 13.64
N ILE A 66 -5.20 8.40 14.13
CA ILE A 66 -5.08 7.06 13.57
C ILE A 66 -6.48 6.52 13.31
N THR A 67 -6.77 6.20 12.06
CA THR A 67 -8.08 5.67 11.66
C THR A 67 -7.92 4.32 11.00
N VAL A 68 -8.92 3.46 11.16
CA VAL A 68 -9.07 2.21 10.41
C VAL A 68 -10.32 2.32 9.57
N THR A 69 -10.16 2.23 8.26
CA THR A 69 -11.25 2.33 7.28
C THR A 69 -11.45 0.98 6.60
N THR A 70 -12.70 0.58 6.37
CA THR A 70 -13.03 -0.52 5.46
C THR A 70 -13.68 0.05 4.21
N THR A 71 -13.21 -0.35 3.02
CA THR A 71 -13.70 0.14 1.74
C THR A 71 -13.83 -0.99 0.72
N ALA A 72 -14.82 -0.89 -0.16
CA ALA A 72 -15.00 -1.82 -1.27
C ALA A 72 -13.79 -1.81 -2.24
N ALA A 73 -13.10 -0.67 -2.37
CA ALA A 73 -11.90 -0.51 -3.17
C ALA A 73 -10.76 -1.43 -2.70
N ASN A 74 -10.66 -1.69 -1.38
CA ASN A 74 -9.75 -2.68 -0.78
C ASN A 74 -10.46 -4.01 -0.46
N GLY A 75 -11.51 -4.36 -1.17
CA GLY A 75 -12.24 -5.61 -0.98
C GLY A 75 -12.81 -5.81 0.43
N GLY A 76 -13.04 -4.74 1.19
CA GLY A 76 -13.52 -4.77 2.57
C GLY A 76 -12.43 -5.05 3.61
N ALA A 77 -11.19 -5.31 3.21
CA ALA A 77 -10.08 -5.44 4.16
C ALA A 77 -9.75 -4.08 4.82
N PRO A 78 -9.28 -4.06 6.09
CA PRO A 78 -8.95 -2.84 6.78
C PRO A 78 -7.83 -2.04 6.10
N VAL A 79 -7.91 -0.72 6.18
CA VAL A 79 -6.87 0.22 5.78
C VAL A 79 -6.56 1.10 6.97
N LEU A 80 -5.32 1.05 7.47
CA LEU A 80 -4.87 1.89 8.55
C LEU A 80 -4.33 3.21 7.98
N THR A 81 -4.83 4.34 8.47
CA THR A 81 -4.34 5.67 8.09
C THR A 81 -3.71 6.35 9.29
N LEU A 82 -2.47 6.81 9.14
CA LEU A 82 -1.72 7.50 10.17
C LEU A 82 -1.50 8.94 9.74
N VAL A 83 -2.02 9.89 10.52
CA VAL A 83 -1.84 11.33 10.33
C VAL A 83 -0.95 11.85 11.46
N PRO A 84 0.23 12.44 11.18
CA PRO A 84 1.19 12.86 12.19
C PRO A 84 0.66 13.93 13.13
N PRO A 85 1.19 14.02 14.35
CA PRO A 85 1.02 15.20 15.19
C PRO A 85 1.52 16.43 14.45
N GLY A 86 0.78 17.54 14.53
CA GLY A 86 1.16 18.78 13.86
C GLY A 86 0.94 18.81 12.34
N PHE A 87 0.24 17.82 11.77
CA PHE A 87 -0.16 17.86 10.37
C PHE A 87 -0.97 19.13 10.07
N ASP A 88 -0.51 19.90 9.09
CA ASP A 88 -1.19 21.11 8.62
C ASP A 88 -1.98 20.80 7.34
N PRO A 89 -3.33 20.77 7.39
CA PRO A 89 -4.16 20.44 6.24
C PRO A 89 -4.12 21.48 5.10
N LYS A 90 -3.52 22.65 5.35
CA LYS A 90 -3.36 23.72 4.35
C LYS A 90 -2.06 23.62 3.56
N LYS A 91 -1.15 22.73 3.93
CA LYS A 91 0.12 22.50 3.25
C LYS A 91 0.08 21.24 2.39
N PRO A 92 0.86 21.19 1.30
CA PRO A 92 1.02 19.98 0.52
C PRO A 92 1.48 18.81 1.39
N ALA A 93 0.80 17.67 1.25
CA ALA A 93 1.11 16.45 1.96
C ALA A 93 1.91 15.48 1.09
N THR A 94 2.70 14.61 1.71
CA THR A 94 3.16 13.37 1.09
C THR A 94 2.24 12.24 1.55
N VAL A 95 1.42 11.72 0.66
CA VAL A 95 0.57 10.55 0.93
C VAL A 95 1.34 9.30 0.55
N GLN A 96 1.73 8.49 1.51
CA GLN A 96 2.48 7.26 1.28
C GLN A 96 1.62 6.03 1.51
N THR A 97 1.25 5.35 0.43
CA THR A 97 0.65 4.02 0.49
C THR A 97 1.74 2.96 0.61
N HIS A 98 1.62 2.03 1.55
CA HIS A 98 2.59 0.95 1.71
C HIS A 98 1.90 -0.42 1.77
N TYR A 99 2.29 -1.32 0.87
CA TYR A 99 1.86 -2.71 0.84
C TYR A 99 2.91 -3.59 1.52
N HIS A 100 2.53 -4.19 2.64
CA HIS A 100 3.42 -5.02 3.46
C HIS A 100 3.75 -6.38 2.85
N GLY A 101 4.75 -7.04 3.39
CA GLY A 101 5.16 -8.39 2.99
C GLY A 101 4.25 -9.50 3.51
N ASP A 102 4.69 -10.74 3.29
CA ASP A 102 3.98 -11.93 3.75
C ASP A 102 4.02 -12.06 5.28
N VAL A 103 2.98 -12.69 5.85
CA VAL A 103 2.80 -12.94 7.30
C VAL A 103 3.03 -11.73 8.20
N THR A 104 3.00 -10.52 7.66
CA THR A 104 3.15 -9.27 8.42
C THR A 104 1.85 -8.47 8.41
N SER A 105 1.72 -7.56 9.37
CA SER A 105 0.66 -6.55 9.43
C SER A 105 1.29 -5.22 9.78
N VAL A 106 0.83 -4.16 9.15
CA VAL A 106 1.30 -2.79 9.45
C VAL A 106 0.80 -2.30 10.81
N ALA A 107 -0.22 -2.95 11.35
CA ALA A 107 -0.71 -2.71 12.69
C ALA A 107 0.02 -3.53 13.77
N ALA A 108 0.84 -4.54 13.39
CA ALA A 108 1.52 -5.41 14.35
C ALA A 108 2.66 -4.68 15.11
N PRO A 109 2.80 -4.89 16.43
CA PRO A 109 3.74 -4.12 17.25
C PRO A 109 5.21 -4.36 16.93
N ASN A 110 5.56 -5.51 16.38
CA ASN A 110 6.94 -5.95 16.16
C ASN A 110 7.33 -6.08 14.69
N GLY A 111 6.54 -5.53 13.77
CA GLY A 111 6.84 -5.58 12.34
C GLY A 111 8.03 -4.69 11.97
N SER A 112 8.92 -5.17 11.09
CA SER A 112 10.02 -4.36 10.53
C SER A 112 9.53 -3.07 9.89
N HIS A 113 8.36 -3.11 9.24
CA HIS A 113 7.71 -1.96 8.63
C HIS A 113 7.27 -0.92 9.66
N THR A 114 6.65 -1.37 10.76
CA THR A 114 6.13 -0.49 11.83
C THR A 114 7.19 0.42 12.40
N GLY A 115 8.40 -0.10 12.61
CA GLY A 115 9.50 0.69 13.14
C GLY A 115 9.93 1.83 12.20
N ASN A 116 9.98 1.58 10.88
CA ASN A 116 10.29 2.64 9.91
C ASN A 116 9.16 3.66 9.81
N ILE A 117 7.91 3.20 9.75
CA ILE A 117 6.74 4.09 9.73
C ILE A 117 6.79 5.04 10.93
N LYS A 118 7.07 4.55 12.13
CA LYS A 118 7.20 5.38 13.34
C LYS A 118 8.33 6.39 13.25
N GLU A 119 9.50 5.98 12.74
CA GLU A 119 10.64 6.89 12.55
C GLU A 119 10.32 8.01 11.55
N GLN A 120 9.65 7.68 10.44
CA GLN A 120 9.25 8.68 9.44
C GLN A 120 8.14 9.59 9.95
N PHE A 121 7.21 9.02 10.69
CA PHE A 121 6.13 9.73 11.34
C PHE A 121 6.62 10.82 12.28
N ALA A 122 7.71 10.55 13.02
CA ALA A 122 8.34 11.52 13.90
C ALA A 122 9.11 12.63 13.16
N ARG A 123 9.56 12.36 11.92
CA ARG A 123 10.44 13.28 11.18
C ARG A 123 9.72 14.18 10.19
N ASP A 124 8.59 13.75 9.66
CA ASP A 124 7.87 14.46 8.59
C ASP A 124 6.39 14.65 8.97
N PRO A 125 6.03 15.80 9.57
CA PRO A 125 4.66 16.06 9.99
C PRO A 125 3.68 16.24 8.82
N GLN A 126 4.16 16.31 7.57
CA GLN A 126 3.32 16.38 6.38
C GLN A 126 3.20 15.03 5.63
N ARG A 127 3.73 13.93 6.20
CA ARG A 127 3.64 12.61 5.61
C ARG A 127 2.52 11.78 6.24
N VAL A 128 1.48 11.56 5.47
CA VAL A 128 0.34 10.70 5.83
C VAL A 128 0.59 9.30 5.29
N PHE A 129 0.51 8.28 6.14
CA PHE A 129 0.60 6.89 5.71
C PHE A 129 -0.80 6.31 5.50
N VAL A 130 -0.98 5.62 4.37
CA VAL A 130 -2.13 4.78 4.05
C VAL A 130 -1.64 3.35 3.93
N LEU A 131 -2.05 2.49 4.82
CA LEU A 131 -1.50 1.17 5.04
C LEU A 131 -2.61 0.11 4.87
N PRO A 132 -2.87 -0.35 3.63
CA PRO A 132 -3.84 -1.42 3.40
C PRO A 132 -3.38 -2.72 4.03
N GLU A 133 -4.30 -3.45 4.64
CA GLU A 133 -4.10 -4.84 5.06
C GLU A 133 -4.51 -5.79 3.93
N ALA A 134 -3.77 -6.87 3.79
CA ALA A 134 -4.12 -7.95 2.88
C ALA A 134 -5.31 -8.76 3.41
N GLN A 135 -6.08 -9.33 2.51
CA GLN A 135 -7.12 -10.30 2.86
C GLN A 135 -6.49 -11.64 3.27
N GLY A 136 -6.91 -12.21 4.38
CA GLY A 136 -6.46 -13.55 4.81
C GLY A 136 -5.24 -13.59 5.73
N ASN A 137 -4.69 -12.44 6.14
CA ASN A 137 -3.56 -12.40 7.10
C ASN A 137 -3.96 -12.75 8.56
N VAL A 138 -5.17 -13.24 8.74
CA VAL A 138 -5.70 -13.69 10.02
C VAL A 138 -5.40 -15.19 10.17
N GLY A 139 -4.23 -15.51 10.73
CA GLY A 139 -3.90 -16.90 11.09
C GLY A 139 -2.77 -17.58 10.33
N GLY A 140 -1.91 -16.85 9.63
CA GLY A 140 -0.64 -17.42 9.12
C GLY A 140 -0.70 -18.23 7.83
N THR A 141 -1.76 -18.10 7.04
CA THR A 141 -1.92 -18.85 5.77
C THR A 141 -1.43 -18.11 4.54
N GLY A 142 -0.48 -17.19 4.69
CA GLY A 142 0.05 -16.39 3.58
C GLY A 142 -0.77 -15.15 3.25
N THR A 143 -0.11 -14.17 2.67
CA THR A 143 -0.69 -12.86 2.36
C THR A 143 -1.39 -12.91 1.02
N ASN A 144 -2.71 -12.67 1.01
CA ASN A 144 -3.51 -12.61 -0.20
C ASN A 144 -3.83 -11.16 -0.56
N TRP A 145 -3.18 -10.65 -1.61
CA TRP A 145 -3.40 -9.31 -2.13
C TRP A 145 -4.45 -9.22 -3.26
N ASN A 146 -5.28 -10.24 -3.45
CA ASN A 146 -6.36 -10.22 -4.44
C ASN A 146 -7.51 -9.26 -4.06
N ASN A 147 -7.47 -8.72 -2.84
CA ASN A 147 -8.44 -7.75 -2.35
C ASN A 147 -8.22 -6.34 -2.92
N VAL A 148 -7.03 -5.99 -3.38
CA VAL A 148 -6.76 -4.66 -3.98
C VAL A 148 -7.42 -4.58 -5.35
N ARG A 149 -8.54 -3.87 -5.41
CA ARG A 149 -9.34 -3.71 -6.64
C ARG A 149 -9.14 -2.34 -7.27
N ASP A 150 -9.04 -1.33 -6.43
CA ASP A 150 -8.87 0.07 -6.81
C ASP A 150 -7.97 0.77 -5.79
N GLN A 151 -6.71 1.00 -6.15
CA GLN A 151 -5.74 1.66 -5.26
C GLN A 151 -6.11 3.13 -5.05
N ALA A 152 -6.49 3.84 -6.10
CA ALA A 152 -6.84 5.26 -6.01
C ALA A 152 -8.08 5.46 -5.14
N GLY A 153 -9.11 4.62 -5.31
CA GLY A 153 -10.30 4.61 -4.47
C GLY A 153 -9.98 4.26 -3.02
N THR A 154 -9.13 3.25 -2.78
CA THR A 154 -8.66 2.89 -1.43
C THR A 154 -8.01 4.08 -0.72
N VAL A 155 -7.12 4.80 -1.40
CA VAL A 155 -6.45 5.99 -0.84
C VAL A 155 -7.46 7.10 -0.57
N THR A 156 -8.35 7.36 -1.51
CA THR A 156 -9.38 8.41 -1.38
C THR A 156 -10.28 8.16 -0.17
N ASP A 157 -10.81 6.95 -0.03
CA ASP A 157 -11.68 6.56 1.07
C ASP A 157 -10.97 6.62 2.43
N ALA A 158 -9.71 6.14 2.47
CA ALA A 158 -8.90 6.13 3.68
C ALA A 158 -8.56 7.56 4.16
N LEU A 159 -8.18 8.45 3.24
CA LEU A 159 -7.91 9.85 3.57
C LEU A 159 -9.17 10.58 4.02
N ALA A 160 -10.29 10.39 3.32
CA ALA A 160 -11.59 10.96 3.73
C ALA A 160 -12.00 10.50 5.12
N GLY A 161 -11.84 9.19 5.41
CA GLY A 161 -12.09 8.60 6.73
C GLY A 161 -11.20 9.18 7.83
N ALA A 162 -10.00 9.61 7.50
CA ALA A 162 -9.07 10.29 8.41
C ALA A 162 -9.25 11.81 8.44
N GLY A 163 -10.21 12.38 7.71
CA GLY A 163 -10.41 13.82 7.62
C GLY A 163 -9.24 14.56 6.96
N VAL A 164 -8.59 13.92 5.98
CA VAL A 164 -7.47 14.49 5.22
C VAL A 164 -7.92 14.76 3.79
N SER A 165 -7.76 16.00 3.36
CA SER A 165 -8.00 16.43 1.97
C SER A 165 -6.68 16.97 1.41
N PRO A 166 -5.95 16.20 0.60
CA PRO A 166 -4.70 16.66 0.01
C PRO A 166 -4.94 17.90 -0.86
N VAL A 167 -4.13 18.92 -0.65
CA VAL A 167 -4.16 20.18 -1.41
C VAL A 167 -3.26 20.08 -2.65
N GLU A 168 -3.34 21.07 -3.53
CA GLU A 168 -2.46 21.19 -4.70
C GLU A 168 -0.98 21.09 -4.29
N GLY A 169 -0.17 20.42 -5.09
CA GLY A 169 1.24 20.14 -4.81
C GLY A 169 1.49 18.93 -3.90
N SER A 170 0.43 18.30 -3.37
CA SER A 170 0.59 17.02 -2.62
C SER A 170 1.12 15.92 -3.53
N LYS A 171 1.98 15.06 -2.96
CA LYS A 171 2.63 13.95 -3.67
C LYS A 171 2.11 12.60 -3.20
N TYR A 172 2.04 11.64 -4.11
CA TYR A 172 1.63 10.27 -3.83
C TYR A 172 2.83 9.33 -4.03
N VAL A 173 3.23 8.67 -2.96
CA VAL A 173 4.27 7.65 -2.96
C VAL A 173 3.62 6.30 -2.73
N VAL A 174 3.90 5.32 -3.58
CA VAL A 174 3.45 3.95 -3.37
C VAL A 174 4.65 3.06 -3.18
N SER A 175 4.68 2.35 -2.07
CA SER A 175 5.74 1.41 -1.74
C SER A 175 5.19 -0.01 -1.57
N ALA A 176 5.99 -0.98 -1.94
CA ALA A 176 5.67 -2.39 -1.76
C ALA A 176 6.90 -3.14 -1.27
N HIS A 177 6.70 -4.03 -0.30
CA HIS A 177 7.74 -4.92 0.21
C HIS A 177 7.33 -6.38 0.01
N SER A 178 8.27 -7.21 -0.45
CA SER A 178 8.06 -8.65 -0.51
C SER A 178 6.75 -9.02 -1.26
N ALA A 179 5.86 -9.81 -0.67
CA ALA A 179 4.57 -10.18 -1.24
C ALA A 179 3.65 -8.97 -1.60
N GLY A 180 3.88 -7.80 -1.00
CA GLY A 180 3.18 -6.56 -1.34
C GLY A 180 3.34 -6.13 -2.81
N GLY A 181 4.37 -6.62 -3.50
CA GLY A 181 4.53 -6.43 -4.95
C GLY A 181 3.34 -6.95 -5.77
N ARG A 182 2.61 -7.95 -5.28
CA ARG A 182 1.40 -8.47 -5.93
C ARG A 182 0.26 -7.45 -5.90
N ALA A 183 0.10 -6.72 -4.78
CA ALA A 183 -0.88 -5.65 -4.67
C ALA A 183 -0.59 -4.53 -5.67
N LEU A 184 0.68 -4.14 -5.76
CA LEU A 184 1.13 -3.12 -6.70
C LEU A 184 0.87 -3.56 -8.16
N ALA A 185 1.23 -4.80 -8.49
CA ALA A 185 0.97 -5.36 -9.82
C ALA A 185 -0.53 -5.36 -10.18
N ALA A 186 -1.40 -5.67 -9.22
CA ALA A 186 -2.84 -5.61 -9.41
C ALA A 186 -3.33 -4.18 -9.67
N ALA A 187 -2.84 -3.19 -8.92
CA ALA A 187 -3.17 -1.78 -9.10
C ALA A 187 -2.67 -1.18 -10.44
N MET A 188 -1.63 -1.76 -11.01
CA MET A 188 -1.05 -1.31 -12.29
C MET A 188 -1.73 -1.92 -13.53
N LYS A 189 -2.55 -2.97 -13.40
CA LYS A 189 -3.26 -3.56 -14.53
C LYS A 189 -4.20 -2.55 -15.18
N PRO A 190 -4.29 -2.50 -16.54
CA PRO A 190 -5.23 -1.63 -17.21
C PRO A 190 -6.69 -1.90 -16.77
N PRO A 191 -7.51 -0.85 -16.58
CA PRO A 191 -7.27 0.57 -16.88
C PRO A 191 -6.34 1.31 -15.90
N GLY A 192 -5.66 0.62 -14.99
CA GLY A 192 -4.71 1.17 -14.02
C GLY A 192 -5.37 2.11 -13.00
N THR A 193 -5.40 1.67 -11.75
CA THR A 193 -5.93 2.48 -10.64
C THR A 193 -4.82 3.11 -9.80
N LEU A 194 -3.57 3.00 -10.27
CA LEU A 194 -2.41 3.46 -9.52
C LEU A 194 -2.35 5.00 -9.49
N LYS A 195 -2.51 5.56 -8.32
CA LYS A 195 -2.29 6.98 -8.04
C LYS A 195 -0.93 7.13 -7.36
N ALA A 196 0.11 7.43 -8.16
CA ALA A 196 1.47 7.56 -7.66
C ALA A 196 2.29 8.55 -8.51
N ASP A 197 3.08 9.38 -7.84
CA ASP A 197 4.15 10.17 -8.42
C ASP A 197 5.48 9.41 -8.33
N GLN A 198 5.62 8.55 -7.32
CA GLN A 198 6.80 7.74 -7.06
C GLN A 198 6.42 6.32 -6.64
N LEU A 199 7.19 5.34 -7.14
CA LEU A 199 7.16 3.95 -6.70
C LEU A 199 8.42 3.59 -5.94
N VAL A 200 8.27 2.78 -4.88
CA VAL A 200 9.38 2.26 -4.08
C VAL A 200 9.24 0.74 -3.96
N LEU A 201 10.10 0.02 -4.66
CA LEU A 201 10.08 -1.43 -4.74
C LEU A 201 11.14 -2.02 -3.81
N LEU A 202 10.67 -2.52 -2.66
CA LEU A 202 11.51 -2.99 -1.56
C LEU A 202 11.55 -4.52 -1.56
N ASP A 203 12.57 -5.10 -2.17
CA ASP A 203 12.74 -6.55 -2.26
C ASP A 203 11.43 -7.30 -2.62
N CYS A 204 10.71 -6.80 -3.61
CA CYS A 204 9.41 -7.33 -4.02
C CYS A 204 9.36 -7.88 -5.45
N LEU A 205 10.50 -7.90 -6.16
CA LEU A 205 10.63 -8.34 -7.54
C LEU A 205 11.09 -9.81 -7.64
N TYR A 206 10.41 -10.74 -6.99
CA TYR A 206 10.75 -12.17 -7.07
C TYR A 206 9.66 -12.99 -7.78
N GLU A 207 10.09 -14.10 -8.39
CA GLU A 207 9.17 -15.05 -9.00
C GLU A 207 8.54 -15.95 -7.93
N SER A 208 7.31 -16.35 -8.19
CA SER A 208 6.63 -17.34 -7.36
C SER A 208 6.79 -18.73 -7.99
N THR A 209 6.95 -19.74 -7.18
CA THR A 209 6.95 -21.15 -7.63
C THR A 209 5.56 -21.60 -8.12
N ASN A 210 4.50 -20.88 -7.76
CA ASN A 210 3.10 -21.28 -8.00
C ASN A 210 2.33 -20.29 -8.90
N GLY A 211 3.00 -19.62 -9.84
CA GLY A 211 2.36 -18.68 -10.77
C GLY A 211 3.26 -17.50 -11.14
N PRO A 212 2.77 -16.55 -11.94
CA PRO A 212 3.56 -15.36 -12.26
C PRO A 212 3.88 -14.60 -10.98
N GLY A 213 5.17 -14.46 -10.69
CA GLY A 213 5.66 -13.73 -9.55
C GLY A 213 5.37 -12.23 -9.64
N ALA A 214 5.61 -11.52 -8.55
CA ALA A 214 5.44 -10.07 -8.50
C ALA A 214 6.31 -9.38 -9.57
N ASN A 215 7.52 -9.90 -9.83
CA ASN A 215 8.41 -9.38 -10.86
C ASN A 215 7.77 -9.42 -12.25
N THR A 216 7.34 -10.60 -12.72
CA THR A 216 6.70 -10.73 -14.03
C THR A 216 5.44 -9.88 -14.12
N ALA A 217 4.62 -9.84 -13.08
CA ALA A 217 3.39 -9.05 -13.07
C ALA A 217 3.68 -7.52 -13.13
N ILE A 218 4.64 -7.03 -12.34
CA ILE A 218 5.04 -5.62 -12.34
C ILE A 218 5.69 -5.26 -13.68
N LEU A 219 6.61 -6.09 -14.18
CA LEU A 219 7.29 -5.84 -15.47
C LEU A 219 6.29 -5.79 -16.62
N ASN A 220 5.32 -6.69 -16.65
CA ASN A 220 4.26 -6.68 -17.66
C ASN A 220 3.39 -5.43 -17.56
N ALA A 221 3.03 -5.01 -16.34
CA ALA A 221 2.28 -3.78 -16.13
C ALA A 221 3.08 -2.55 -16.59
N VAL A 222 4.38 -2.50 -16.31
CA VAL A 222 5.28 -1.44 -16.79
C VAL A 222 5.32 -1.38 -18.31
N LYS A 223 5.53 -2.53 -18.97
CA LYS A 223 5.52 -2.62 -20.45
C LYS A 223 4.17 -2.20 -21.07
N ALA A 224 3.07 -2.49 -20.39
CA ALA A 224 1.73 -2.07 -20.79
C ALA A 224 1.41 -0.59 -20.49
N GLY A 225 2.37 0.19 -19.99
CA GLY A 225 2.21 1.62 -19.70
C GLY A 225 1.74 1.95 -18.27
N GLY A 226 1.79 0.98 -17.35
CA GLY A 226 1.41 1.18 -15.94
C GLY A 226 2.23 2.21 -15.18
N LEU A 227 3.38 2.64 -15.72
CA LEU A 227 4.20 3.73 -15.17
C LEU A 227 3.97 5.10 -15.85
N LYS A 228 2.95 5.25 -16.68
CA LYS A 228 2.76 6.45 -17.49
C LYS A 228 2.74 7.74 -16.65
N ASN A 229 2.11 7.68 -15.47
CA ASN A 229 1.95 8.82 -14.57
C ASN A 229 3.00 8.87 -13.44
N VAL A 230 3.92 7.90 -13.40
CA VAL A 230 4.96 7.81 -12.37
C VAL A 230 6.22 8.50 -12.86
N SER A 231 6.75 9.44 -12.08
CA SER A 231 7.95 10.21 -12.42
C SER A 231 9.25 9.56 -11.92
N ASP A 232 9.18 8.75 -10.88
CA ASP A 232 10.35 8.13 -10.23
C ASP A 232 10.02 6.72 -9.72
N VAL A 233 10.90 5.77 -10.01
CA VAL A 233 10.83 4.38 -9.54
C VAL A 233 12.14 4.03 -8.85
N VAL A 234 12.05 3.73 -7.58
CA VAL A 234 13.19 3.30 -6.76
C VAL A 234 13.11 1.80 -6.55
N ILE A 235 14.18 1.09 -6.87
CA ILE A 235 14.30 -0.34 -6.63
C ILE A 235 15.40 -0.56 -5.61
N VAL A 236 15.07 -1.24 -4.52
CA VAL A 236 16.01 -1.67 -3.50
C VAL A 236 16.08 -3.19 -3.53
N ALA A 237 17.13 -3.71 -4.14
CA ALA A 237 17.37 -5.14 -4.25
C ALA A 237 18.30 -5.62 -3.13
N THR A 238 18.02 -6.80 -2.60
CA THR A 238 18.81 -7.41 -1.52
C THR A 238 19.89 -8.37 -2.02
N GLY A 239 20.02 -8.49 -3.36
CA GLY A 239 20.88 -9.47 -4.00
C GLY A 239 20.24 -10.86 -4.15
N SER A 240 18.98 -11.00 -3.73
CA SER A 240 18.23 -12.26 -3.85
C SER A 240 17.69 -12.51 -5.26
N TYR A 241 17.84 -11.53 -6.17
CA TYR A 241 17.35 -11.61 -7.55
C TYR A 241 18.46 -11.78 -8.56
N PRO A 242 18.18 -12.47 -9.69
CA PRO A 242 19.03 -12.41 -10.85
C PRO A 242 19.19 -10.97 -11.36
N ALA A 243 20.43 -10.58 -11.69
CA ALA A 243 20.75 -9.21 -12.14
C ALA A 243 20.01 -8.78 -13.43
N ASP A 244 19.55 -9.74 -14.21
CA ASP A 244 18.78 -9.52 -15.45
C ASP A 244 17.40 -8.90 -15.18
N ARG A 245 16.81 -9.11 -14.02
CA ARG A 245 15.50 -8.53 -13.64
C ARG A 245 15.57 -7.04 -13.42
N ASP A 246 16.60 -6.59 -12.75
CA ASP A 246 16.84 -5.15 -12.53
C ASP A 246 17.11 -4.46 -13.88
N ALA A 247 17.90 -5.11 -14.73
CA ALA A 247 18.17 -4.63 -16.09
C ALA A 247 16.88 -4.55 -16.92
N ALA A 248 16.01 -5.57 -16.85
CA ALA A 248 14.74 -5.59 -17.55
C ALA A 248 13.79 -4.47 -17.07
N MET A 249 13.74 -4.22 -15.77
CA MET A 249 12.92 -3.15 -15.19
C MET A 249 13.45 -1.77 -15.62
N LYS A 250 14.77 -1.56 -15.56
CA LYS A 250 15.41 -0.34 -16.01
C LYS A 250 15.20 -0.11 -17.50
N SER A 251 15.34 -1.14 -18.31
CA SER A 251 15.07 -1.07 -19.76
C SER A 251 13.63 -0.69 -20.08
N ALA A 252 12.66 -1.24 -19.33
CA ALA A 252 11.25 -0.94 -19.52
C ALA A 252 10.82 0.45 -19.01
N GLY A 253 11.45 0.93 -17.93
CA GLY A 253 11.09 2.20 -17.27
C GLY A 253 12.01 3.39 -17.64
N GLY A 254 13.14 3.16 -18.33
CA GLY A 254 14.09 4.17 -18.75
C GLY A 254 14.69 4.97 -17.59
N ASP A 255 14.89 6.28 -17.80
CA ASP A 255 15.51 7.18 -16.81
C ASP A 255 14.69 7.38 -15.52
N LYS A 256 13.42 6.98 -15.54
CA LYS A 256 12.59 7.02 -14.34
C LYS A 256 13.00 5.98 -13.29
N VAL A 257 13.67 4.91 -13.70
CA VAL A 257 14.04 3.80 -12.81
C VAL A 257 15.46 3.98 -12.29
N ARG A 258 15.59 4.00 -10.98
CA ARG A 258 16.89 4.02 -10.29
C ARG A 258 17.00 2.90 -9.27
N MET A 259 18.23 2.41 -9.13
CA MET A 259 18.59 1.42 -8.13
C MET A 259 19.16 2.13 -6.91
N GLU A 260 18.68 1.79 -5.73
CA GLU A 260 19.31 2.17 -4.47
C GLU A 260 20.05 0.98 -3.86
N LYS A 261 21.28 1.23 -3.43
CA LYS A 261 22.06 0.22 -2.70
C LYS A 261 21.41 -0.03 -1.34
N LEU A 262 21.16 -1.30 -1.05
CA LEU A 262 20.70 -1.71 0.28
C LEU A 262 21.66 -1.20 1.37
N VAL A 263 21.09 -0.58 2.40
CA VAL A 263 21.79 -0.28 3.64
C VAL A 263 21.49 -1.39 4.64
N PRO A 264 22.45 -2.24 4.97
CA PRO A 264 22.25 -3.30 5.95
C PRO A 264 21.91 -2.71 7.33
N ARG A 265 21.20 -3.50 8.13
CA ARG A 265 20.92 -3.15 9.53
C ARG A 265 21.26 -4.33 10.43
N GLN A 266 22.03 -4.06 11.48
CA GLN A 266 22.39 -5.09 12.44
C GLN A 266 21.15 -5.76 13.04
N GLY A 267 21.13 -7.07 13.10
CA GLY A 267 20.02 -7.87 13.65
C GLY A 267 18.83 -8.08 12.72
N LEU A 268 18.88 -7.56 11.48
CA LEU A 268 17.87 -7.82 10.46
C LEU A 268 18.47 -8.54 9.26
N SER A 269 17.68 -9.39 8.61
CA SER A 269 18.00 -9.91 7.28
C SER A 269 18.05 -8.75 6.27
N ASN A 270 18.73 -8.93 5.14
CA ASN A 270 18.71 -7.93 4.05
C ASN A 270 17.29 -7.65 3.55
N HIS A 271 16.44 -8.68 3.54
CA HIS A 271 15.04 -8.56 3.17
C HIS A 271 14.27 -7.60 4.09
N GLU A 272 14.40 -7.75 5.40
CA GLU A 272 13.77 -6.87 6.39
C GLU A 272 14.41 -5.47 6.41
N ALA A 273 15.73 -5.39 6.23
CA ALA A 273 16.45 -4.13 6.17
C ALA A 273 16.01 -3.28 4.98
N SER A 274 15.59 -3.87 3.86
CA SER A 274 15.06 -3.13 2.71
C SER A 274 13.82 -2.31 3.10
N ALA A 275 12.86 -2.89 3.80
CA ALA A 275 11.69 -2.18 4.30
C ALA A 275 12.05 -1.19 5.42
N ARG A 276 13.00 -1.55 6.29
CA ARG A 276 13.34 -0.74 7.46
C ARG A 276 14.08 0.55 7.11
N ASN A 277 14.98 0.50 6.13
CA ASN A 277 15.87 1.61 5.81
C ASN A 277 15.46 2.43 4.58
N HIS A 278 14.63 1.86 3.69
CA HIS A 278 14.36 2.43 2.38
C HIS A 278 12.88 2.71 2.09
N LEU A 279 11.98 2.58 3.09
CA LEU A 279 10.55 2.87 2.90
C LEU A 279 10.33 4.30 2.38
N VAL A 280 11.17 5.23 2.80
CA VAL A 280 11.24 6.58 2.26
C VAL A 280 12.60 6.72 1.57
N PRO A 281 12.66 6.70 0.24
CA PRO A 281 13.90 6.77 -0.51
C PRO A 281 14.53 8.14 -0.38
N LYS A 282 15.85 8.20 -0.61
CA LYS A 282 16.57 9.47 -0.67
C LYS A 282 16.03 10.32 -1.83
N PRO A 283 15.92 11.63 -1.67
CA PRO A 283 15.61 12.53 -2.79
C PRO A 283 16.66 12.38 -3.90
N ARG A 284 16.26 12.67 -5.12
CA ARG A 284 17.18 12.76 -6.26
C ARG A 284 18.12 13.95 -6.11
#